data_5c3ec11519b32df16b147b1334bce523
#
_entry.id   5c3ec11519b32df16b147b1334bce523
#
_cell.length_a   1.000
_cell.length_b   1.000
_cell.length_c   1.000
_cell.angle_alpha   90.00
_cell.angle_beta   90.00
_cell.angle_gamma   90.00
#
_symmetry.space_group_name_H-M   'P 1'
#
loop_
_entity.id
_entity.type
_entity.pdbx_description
1 polymer ?
#
loop_
_entity_poly.entity_id
_entity_poly.type
_entity_poly.pdbx_seq_one_letter_code
_entity_poly.pdbx_strand_id
1 'polypeptide(L)'
;MTMEQWKLKDRKALELIQLTLSRNMAFNIIKEKTTSNLVKALSNMYEKLSAMNKVYLMRRLFNLQMSEGGSIVDHINEFNMIISQLSSMEINFEDEIKALILMSSLLESWDTVVATISSSRGSDKLKFDEIQDIFLSESIHKQEIGNSSGSALSVDQ
;
A
#
# COMPACT_ATOMS: atom_id res chain seq x y z
N MET A 1 43.56 -1.43 -22.66
CA MET A 1 42.88 -2.70 -22.37
C MET A 1 42.61 -3.39 -23.70
N THR A 2 43.06 -4.64 -23.83
CA THR A 2 42.84 -5.43 -25.03
C THR A 2 41.41 -5.98 -25.06
N MET A 3 40.91 -6.33 -26.26
CA MET A 3 39.58 -6.92 -26.42
C MET A 3 39.42 -8.22 -25.62
N GLU A 4 40.49 -9.00 -25.48
CA GLU A 4 40.50 -10.24 -24.69
C GLU A 4 40.41 -9.99 -23.19
N GLN A 5 41.10 -8.98 -22.68
CA GLN A 5 40.99 -8.56 -21.27
C GLN A 5 39.61 -8.04 -20.95
N TRP A 6 38.99 -7.31 -21.87
CA TRP A 6 37.62 -6.83 -21.69
C TRP A 6 36.63 -8.02 -21.64
N LYS A 7 36.74 -8.99 -22.57
CA LYS A 7 35.91 -10.20 -22.56
C LYS A 7 36.06 -11.03 -21.29
N LEU A 8 37.27 -11.13 -20.75
CA LEU A 8 37.53 -11.85 -19.50
C LEU A 8 36.88 -11.14 -18.31
N LYS A 9 36.96 -9.81 -18.24
CA LYS A 9 36.33 -9.02 -17.18
C LYS A 9 34.81 -9.09 -17.28
N ASP A 10 34.28 -9.00 -18.48
CA ASP A 10 32.84 -9.12 -18.75
C ASP A 10 32.30 -10.49 -18.30
N ARG A 11 33.00 -11.58 -18.62
CA ARG A 11 32.64 -12.94 -18.18
C ARG A 11 32.66 -13.08 -16.65
N LYS A 12 33.69 -12.55 -15.98
CA LYS A 12 33.76 -12.59 -14.52
C LYS A 12 32.65 -11.77 -13.85
N ALA A 13 32.33 -10.61 -14.39
CA ALA A 13 31.21 -9.81 -13.91
C ALA A 13 29.86 -10.54 -14.09
N LEU A 14 29.67 -11.16 -15.23
CA LEU A 14 28.49 -11.99 -15.55
C LEU A 14 28.31 -13.13 -14.54
N GLU A 15 29.39 -13.89 -14.28
CA GLU A 15 29.37 -14.99 -13.31
C GLU A 15 29.03 -14.51 -11.89
N LEU A 16 29.62 -13.40 -11.44
CA LEU A 16 29.34 -12.82 -10.12
C LEU A 16 27.88 -12.38 -9.98
N ILE A 17 27.32 -11.74 -10.99
CA ILE A 17 25.91 -11.31 -11.00
C ILE A 17 24.98 -12.53 -10.98
N GLN A 18 25.26 -13.55 -11.78
CA GLN A 18 24.49 -14.79 -11.83
C GLN A 18 24.50 -15.54 -10.48
N LEU A 19 25.63 -15.55 -9.77
CA LEU A 19 25.76 -16.17 -8.44
C LEU A 19 24.99 -15.43 -7.35
N THR A 20 24.82 -14.13 -7.48
CA THR A 20 24.13 -13.29 -6.47
C THR A 20 22.61 -13.26 -6.65
N LEU A 21 22.08 -13.71 -7.76
CA LEU A 21 20.66 -13.71 -8.07
C LEU A 21 19.91 -14.86 -7.38
N SER A 22 18.66 -14.58 -6.98
CA SER A 22 17.78 -15.63 -6.50
C SER A 22 17.51 -16.67 -7.60
N ARG A 23 17.27 -17.91 -7.20
CA ARG A 23 17.11 -19.06 -8.11
C ARG A 23 16.11 -18.82 -9.25
N ASN A 24 15.00 -18.15 -8.98
CA ASN A 24 13.96 -17.86 -9.97
C ASN A 24 14.37 -16.79 -10.97
N MET A 25 15.15 -15.81 -10.55
CA MET A 25 15.71 -14.78 -11.43
C MET A 25 16.86 -15.32 -12.27
N ALA A 26 17.75 -16.14 -11.68
CA ALA A 26 18.89 -16.73 -12.36
C ALA A 26 18.48 -17.59 -13.56
N PHE A 27 17.38 -18.34 -13.46
CA PHE A 27 16.92 -19.24 -14.51
C PHE A 27 16.55 -18.51 -15.81
N ASN A 28 15.98 -17.32 -15.70
CA ASN A 28 15.59 -16.52 -16.87
C ASN A 28 16.76 -15.76 -17.51
N ILE A 29 17.88 -15.64 -16.81
CA ILE A 29 19.01 -14.78 -17.17
C ILE A 29 20.26 -15.59 -17.58
N ILE A 30 20.30 -16.88 -17.28
CA ILE A 30 21.41 -17.82 -17.64
C ILE A 30 21.73 -17.83 -19.14
N LYS A 31 20.80 -17.42 -19.99
CA LYS A 31 20.96 -17.38 -21.44
C LYS A 31 21.75 -16.17 -21.97
N GLU A 32 21.99 -15.18 -21.11
CA GLU A 32 22.67 -13.95 -21.55
C GLU A 32 24.19 -14.15 -21.60
N LYS A 33 24.79 -13.71 -22.71
CA LYS A 33 26.22 -13.95 -23.01
C LYS A 33 27.13 -12.78 -22.65
N THR A 34 26.57 -11.62 -22.34
CA THR A 34 27.34 -10.41 -22.01
C THR A 34 26.73 -9.71 -20.79
N THR A 35 27.56 -8.98 -20.04
CA THR A 35 27.09 -8.17 -18.90
C THR A 35 26.08 -7.09 -19.30
N SER A 36 26.26 -6.49 -20.47
CA SER A 36 25.33 -5.48 -21.00
C SER A 36 23.94 -6.07 -21.26
N ASN A 37 23.85 -7.24 -21.89
CA ASN A 37 22.58 -7.91 -22.14
C ASN A 37 21.94 -8.39 -20.83
N LEU A 38 22.75 -8.87 -19.87
CA LEU A 38 22.29 -9.26 -18.55
C LEU A 38 21.65 -8.08 -17.81
N VAL A 39 22.29 -6.92 -17.79
CA VAL A 39 21.76 -5.70 -17.15
C VAL A 39 20.46 -5.27 -17.82
N LYS A 40 20.36 -5.33 -19.15
CA LYS A 40 19.10 -5.06 -19.87
C LYS A 40 18.00 -6.05 -19.51
N ALA A 41 18.29 -7.33 -19.47
CA ALA A 41 17.34 -8.38 -19.09
C ALA A 41 16.83 -8.17 -17.64
N LEU A 42 17.73 -7.86 -16.71
CA LEU A 42 17.38 -7.51 -15.32
C LEU A 42 16.51 -6.27 -15.23
N SER A 43 16.86 -5.21 -15.96
CA SER A 43 16.08 -3.96 -16.02
C SER A 43 14.66 -4.23 -16.52
N ASN A 44 14.52 -4.97 -17.63
CA ASN A 44 13.23 -5.33 -18.19
C ASN A 44 12.39 -6.19 -17.24
N MET A 45 13.02 -7.14 -16.55
CA MET A 45 12.33 -7.94 -15.52
C MET A 45 11.86 -7.07 -14.36
N TYR A 46 12.71 -6.17 -13.87
CA TYR A 46 12.37 -5.26 -12.79
C TYR A 46 11.21 -4.35 -13.16
N GLU A 47 11.21 -3.78 -14.37
CA GLU A 47 10.11 -2.95 -14.88
C GLU A 47 8.78 -3.73 -14.95
N LYS A 48 8.81 -4.97 -15.44
CA LYS A 48 7.62 -5.84 -15.47
C LYS A 48 7.10 -6.15 -14.06
N LEU A 49 7.99 -6.53 -13.15
CA LEU A 49 7.61 -6.80 -11.75
C LEU A 49 7.08 -5.54 -11.06
N SER A 50 7.69 -4.39 -11.32
CA SER A 50 7.22 -3.10 -10.81
C SER A 50 5.82 -2.76 -11.31
N ALA A 51 5.55 -2.93 -12.61
CA ALA A 51 4.24 -2.71 -13.19
C ALA A 51 3.18 -3.66 -12.61
N MET A 52 3.50 -4.94 -12.45
CA MET A 52 2.63 -5.93 -11.84
C MET A 52 2.31 -5.58 -10.37
N ASN A 53 3.31 -5.16 -9.61
CA ASN A 53 3.13 -4.73 -8.23
C ASN A 53 2.25 -3.48 -8.11
N LYS A 54 2.43 -2.50 -9.01
CA LYS A 54 1.57 -1.32 -9.08
C LYS A 54 0.11 -1.71 -9.32
N VAL A 55 -0.16 -2.57 -10.29
CA VAL A 55 -1.51 -3.08 -10.56
C VAL A 55 -2.08 -3.84 -9.36
N TYR A 56 -1.29 -4.68 -8.72
CA TYR A 56 -1.70 -5.43 -7.53
C TYR A 56 -2.07 -4.51 -6.37
N LEU A 57 -1.24 -3.51 -6.07
CA LEU A 57 -1.50 -2.55 -4.99
C LEU A 57 -2.69 -1.64 -5.29
N MET A 58 -2.85 -1.19 -6.54
CA MET A 58 -4.02 -0.43 -6.96
C MET A 58 -5.30 -1.24 -6.81
N ARG A 59 -5.27 -2.52 -7.19
CA ARG A 59 -6.41 -3.43 -7.00
C ARG A 59 -6.73 -3.62 -5.52
N ARG A 60 -5.72 -3.81 -4.68
CA ARG A 60 -5.91 -3.88 -3.22
C ARG A 60 -6.55 -2.60 -2.68
N LEU A 61 -6.07 -1.45 -3.10
CA LEU A 61 -6.58 -0.15 -2.65
C LEU A 61 -8.06 0.02 -2.99
N PHE A 62 -8.45 -0.24 -4.24
CA PHE A 62 -9.83 -0.05 -4.68
C PHE A 62 -10.81 -1.14 -4.21
N ASN A 63 -10.30 -2.30 -3.86
CA ASN A 63 -11.10 -3.40 -3.28
C ASN A 63 -11.05 -3.43 -1.76
N LEU A 64 -10.30 -2.52 -1.12
CA LEU A 64 -10.24 -2.45 0.32
C LEU A 64 -11.60 -2.04 0.87
N GLN A 65 -12.20 -2.90 1.67
CA GLN A 65 -13.47 -2.68 2.35
C GLN A 65 -13.32 -3.05 3.83
N MET A 66 -13.86 -2.22 4.69
CA MET A 66 -13.89 -2.51 6.12
C MET A 66 -14.76 -3.74 6.39
N SER A 67 -14.27 -4.68 7.19
CA SER A 67 -15.01 -5.88 7.56
C SER A 67 -16.04 -5.58 8.66
N GLU A 68 -17.17 -6.27 8.64
CA GLU A 68 -18.13 -6.21 9.75
C GLU A 68 -17.47 -6.65 11.06
N GLY A 69 -17.65 -5.86 12.12
CA GLY A 69 -17.00 -6.09 13.40
C GLY A 69 -15.50 -5.76 13.42
N GLY A 70 -14.95 -5.30 12.30
CA GLY A 70 -13.55 -4.89 12.21
C GLY A 70 -13.29 -3.56 12.92
N SER A 71 -12.01 -3.35 13.26
CA SER A 71 -11.53 -2.10 13.86
C SER A 71 -11.27 -1.06 12.78
N ILE A 72 -11.77 0.16 12.97
CA ILE A 72 -11.44 1.30 12.10
C ILE A 72 -9.94 1.59 12.14
N VAL A 73 -9.28 1.37 13.26
CA VAL A 73 -7.83 1.57 13.43
C VAL A 73 -7.07 0.62 12.51
N ASP A 74 -7.44 -0.66 12.50
CA ASP A 74 -6.79 -1.66 11.64
C ASP A 74 -7.05 -1.38 10.17
N HIS A 75 -8.26 -0.94 9.81
CA HIS A 75 -8.62 -0.55 8.46
C HIS A 75 -7.80 0.65 7.96
N ILE A 76 -7.67 1.70 8.79
CA ILE A 76 -6.83 2.87 8.47
C ILE A 76 -5.36 2.47 8.33
N ASN A 77 -4.86 1.59 9.21
CA ASN A 77 -3.48 1.11 9.13
C ASN A 77 -3.22 0.33 7.84
N GLU A 78 -4.15 -0.53 7.43
CA GLU A 78 -4.03 -1.25 6.15
C GLU A 78 -4.07 -0.29 4.96
N PHE A 79 -4.97 0.68 4.97
CA PHE A 79 -5.05 1.73 3.97
C PHE A 79 -3.72 2.49 3.85
N ASN A 80 -3.19 2.97 4.98
CA ASN A 80 -1.93 3.70 5.02
C ASN A 80 -0.74 2.86 4.52
N MET A 81 -0.73 1.56 4.83
CA MET A 81 0.30 0.65 4.34
C MET A 81 0.27 0.55 2.80
N ILE A 82 -0.90 0.40 2.20
CA ILE A 82 -1.05 0.35 0.75
C ILE A 82 -0.63 1.67 0.10
N ILE A 83 -1.08 2.81 0.64
CA ILE A 83 -0.70 4.15 0.16
C ILE A 83 0.82 4.36 0.24
N SER A 84 1.45 3.96 1.34
CA SER A 84 2.90 4.05 1.52
C SER A 84 3.67 3.19 0.50
N GLN A 85 3.20 1.98 0.22
CA GLN A 85 3.79 1.11 -0.79
C GLN A 85 3.65 1.70 -2.20
N LEU A 86 2.50 2.28 -2.54
CA LEU A 86 2.28 2.97 -3.81
C LEU A 86 3.17 4.22 -3.93
N SER A 87 3.32 4.98 -2.85
CA SER A 87 4.21 6.15 -2.81
C SER A 87 5.67 5.76 -3.04
N SER A 88 6.13 4.63 -2.51
CA SER A 88 7.48 4.11 -2.76
C SER A 88 7.72 3.75 -4.23
N MET A 89 6.66 3.55 -5.01
CA MET A 89 6.67 3.31 -6.45
C MET A 89 6.33 4.57 -7.27
N GLU A 90 6.45 5.74 -6.67
CA GLU A 90 6.17 7.04 -7.28
C GLU A 90 4.69 7.26 -7.68
N ILE A 91 3.77 6.50 -7.10
CA ILE A 91 2.32 6.69 -7.24
C ILE A 91 1.82 7.43 -6.01
N ASN A 92 1.54 8.72 -6.17
CA ASN A 92 1.08 9.58 -5.10
C ASN A 92 -0.34 10.08 -5.41
N PHE A 93 -1.19 10.08 -4.39
CA PHE A 93 -2.54 10.64 -4.46
C PHE A 93 -2.58 11.96 -3.71
N GLU A 94 -3.37 12.91 -4.22
CA GLU A 94 -3.72 14.11 -3.46
C GLU A 94 -4.50 13.75 -2.20
N ASP A 95 -4.40 14.57 -1.17
CA ASP A 95 -5.02 14.32 0.12
C ASP A 95 -6.53 14.14 0.03
N GLU A 96 -7.20 14.93 -0.81
CA GLU A 96 -8.63 14.80 -1.05
C GLU A 96 -8.99 13.44 -1.64
N ILE A 97 -8.21 12.95 -2.59
CA ILE A 97 -8.42 11.63 -3.20
C ILE A 97 -8.22 10.51 -2.18
N LYS A 98 -7.17 10.59 -1.36
CA LYS A 98 -6.94 9.62 -0.27
C LYS A 98 -8.11 9.59 0.70
N ALA A 99 -8.60 10.76 1.09
CA ALA A 99 -9.74 10.91 1.98
C ALA A 99 -11.02 10.28 1.40
N LEU A 100 -11.32 10.56 0.14
CA LEU A 100 -12.49 10.02 -0.55
C LEU A 100 -12.42 8.48 -0.69
N ILE A 101 -11.26 7.93 -1.03
CA ILE A 101 -11.08 6.48 -1.12
C ILE A 101 -11.25 5.83 0.26
N LEU A 102 -10.65 6.41 1.31
CA LEU A 102 -10.81 5.89 2.68
C LEU A 102 -12.28 5.91 3.11
N MET A 103 -12.97 7.03 2.95
CA MET A 103 -14.39 7.15 3.31
C MET A 103 -15.28 6.16 2.53
N SER A 104 -15.00 5.94 1.25
CA SER A 104 -15.75 4.99 0.41
C SER A 104 -15.54 3.52 0.79
N SER A 105 -14.51 3.22 1.55
CA SER A 105 -14.14 1.87 1.97
C SER A 105 -14.71 1.47 3.33
N LEU A 106 -15.41 2.37 4.01
CA LEU A 106 -15.98 2.15 5.34
C LEU A 106 -17.34 1.43 5.26
N LEU A 107 -17.74 0.82 6.38
CA LEU A 107 -19.05 0.24 6.55
C LEU A 107 -20.14 1.31 6.68
N GLU A 108 -21.39 0.96 6.34
CA GLU A 108 -22.57 1.81 6.51
C GLU A 108 -22.74 2.36 7.95
N SER A 109 -22.23 1.64 8.95
CA SER A 109 -22.22 2.10 10.34
C SER A 109 -21.41 3.39 10.56
N TRP A 110 -20.60 3.81 9.57
CA TRP A 110 -19.83 5.03 9.57
C TRP A 110 -20.44 6.15 8.70
N ASP A 111 -21.55 5.89 8.00
CA ASP A 111 -22.16 6.84 7.06
C ASP A 111 -22.56 8.16 7.72
N THR A 112 -23.00 8.14 8.98
CA THR A 112 -23.31 9.35 9.72
C THR A 112 -22.08 10.25 9.91
N VAL A 113 -20.94 9.64 10.23
CA VAL A 113 -19.66 10.36 10.39
C VAL A 113 -19.18 10.89 9.04
N VAL A 114 -19.25 10.08 8.00
CA VAL A 114 -18.91 10.46 6.62
C VAL A 114 -19.78 11.63 6.15
N ALA A 115 -21.09 11.58 6.39
CA ALA A 115 -22.03 12.65 6.05
C ALA A 115 -21.71 13.95 6.82
N THR A 116 -21.37 13.84 8.10
CA THR A 116 -20.97 14.98 8.94
C THR A 116 -19.69 15.64 8.41
N ILE A 117 -18.68 14.85 8.07
CA ILE A 117 -17.43 15.35 7.48
C ILE A 117 -17.73 16.06 6.17
N SER A 118 -18.52 15.44 5.29
CA SER A 118 -18.84 15.97 3.97
C SER A 118 -19.63 17.28 4.04
N SER A 119 -20.55 17.40 5.01
CA SER A 119 -21.38 18.60 5.16
C SER A 119 -20.68 19.75 5.89
N SER A 120 -19.74 19.44 6.81
CA SER A 120 -19.05 20.46 7.61
C SER A 120 -18.01 21.26 6.85
N ARG A 121 -17.49 20.72 5.74
CA ARG A 121 -16.38 21.32 4.99
C ARG A 121 -16.80 22.24 3.86
N GLY A 122 -18.06 22.19 3.41
CA GLY A 122 -18.55 23.03 2.32
C GLY A 122 -17.72 22.88 1.05
N SER A 123 -17.06 23.96 0.62
CA SER A 123 -16.17 23.99 -0.55
C SER A 123 -14.68 23.75 -0.24
N ASP A 124 -14.32 23.57 1.02
CA ASP A 124 -12.93 23.37 1.41
C ASP A 124 -12.47 21.92 1.08
N LYS A 125 -11.24 21.82 0.58
CA LYS A 125 -10.65 20.52 0.28
C LYS A 125 -10.47 19.69 1.54
N LEU A 126 -10.76 18.40 1.42
CA LEU A 126 -10.57 17.43 2.48
C LEU A 126 -9.07 17.19 2.72
N LYS A 127 -8.64 17.32 3.97
CA LYS A 127 -7.29 17.00 4.39
C LYS A 127 -7.26 15.59 5.00
N PHE A 128 -6.41 14.75 4.47
CA PHE A 128 -6.39 13.34 4.80
C PHE A 128 -6.12 13.07 6.30
N ASP A 129 -5.14 13.76 6.87
CA ASP A 129 -4.78 13.58 8.29
C ASP A 129 -5.92 13.99 9.23
N GLU A 130 -6.60 15.09 8.95
CA GLU A 130 -7.75 15.54 9.76
C GLU A 130 -8.90 14.53 9.71
N ILE A 131 -9.11 13.88 8.58
CA ILE A 131 -10.16 12.87 8.42
C ILE A 131 -9.82 11.60 9.19
N GLN A 132 -8.55 11.17 9.16
CA GLN A 132 -8.11 10.05 9.99
C GLN A 132 -8.32 10.33 11.47
N ASP A 133 -7.95 11.52 11.94
CA ASP A 133 -8.11 11.92 13.34
C ASP A 133 -9.58 11.91 13.78
N ILE A 134 -10.50 12.36 12.91
CA ILE A 134 -11.94 12.30 13.18
C ILE A 134 -12.40 10.86 13.36
N PHE A 135 -12.02 9.94 12.45
CA PHE A 135 -12.42 8.54 12.54
C PHE A 135 -11.84 7.86 13.79
N LEU A 136 -10.58 8.15 14.13
CA LEU A 136 -9.95 7.61 15.33
C LEU A 136 -10.62 8.11 16.60
N SER A 137 -10.93 9.41 16.68
CA SER A 137 -11.65 10.00 17.82
C SER A 137 -13.05 9.42 17.98
N GLU A 138 -13.78 9.26 16.89
CA GLU A 138 -15.12 8.68 16.91
C GLU A 138 -15.10 7.20 17.32
N SER A 139 -14.04 6.46 16.97
CA SER A 139 -13.90 5.06 17.38
C SER A 139 -13.76 4.93 18.89
N ILE A 140 -13.00 5.82 19.52
CA ILE A 140 -12.85 5.87 20.97
C ILE A 140 -14.21 6.16 21.63
N HIS A 141 -14.94 7.14 21.11
CA HIS A 141 -16.26 7.53 21.61
C HIS A 141 -17.28 6.38 21.51
N LYS A 142 -17.30 5.66 20.39
CA LYS A 142 -18.15 4.46 20.22
C LYS A 142 -17.80 3.35 21.22
N GLN A 143 -16.52 3.14 21.53
CA GLN A 143 -16.09 2.15 22.52
C GLN A 143 -16.53 2.53 23.94
N GLU A 144 -16.45 3.79 24.32
CA GLU A 144 -16.88 4.29 25.64
C GLU A 144 -18.38 4.11 25.85
N ILE A 145 -19.20 4.42 24.84
CA ILE A 145 -20.66 4.23 24.89
C ILE A 145 -21.00 2.73 24.99
N GLY A 146 -20.31 1.86 24.23
CA GLY A 146 -20.49 0.42 24.29
C GLY A 146 -20.17 -0.18 25.67
N ASN A 147 -19.13 0.32 26.33
CA ASN A 147 -18.74 -0.11 27.66
C ASN A 147 -19.68 0.42 28.76
N SER A 148 -20.20 1.63 28.63
CA SER A 148 -21.13 2.21 29.60
C SER A 148 -22.51 1.55 29.55
N SER A 149 -23.00 1.13 28.40
CA SER A 149 -24.26 0.40 28.29
C SER A 149 -24.16 -1.06 28.80
N GLY A 150 -22.98 -1.69 28.70
CA GLY A 150 -22.72 -3.00 29.30
C GLY A 150 -22.66 -2.99 30.83
N SER A 151 -22.21 -1.89 31.42
CA SER A 151 -22.15 -1.74 32.88
C SER A 151 -23.50 -1.42 33.52
N ALA A 152 -24.43 -0.83 32.79
CA ALA A 152 -25.77 -0.50 33.30
C ALA A 152 -26.72 -1.73 33.40
N LEU A 153 -26.40 -2.85 32.77
CA LEU A 153 -27.18 -4.09 32.80
C LEU A 153 -26.80 -5.07 33.90
N SER A 154 -25.75 -4.79 34.68
CA SER A 154 -25.25 -5.71 35.73
C SER A 154 -25.63 -5.31 37.15
N VAL A 155 -26.56 -4.37 37.39
CA VAL A 155 -26.93 -3.85 38.73
C VAL A 155 -28.37 -4.21 39.12
N ASP A 156 -28.96 -5.26 38.60
CA ASP A 156 -30.25 -5.79 39.06
C ASP A 156 -30.13 -7.30 39.39
N GLN A 157 -29.49 -7.58 40.53
CA GLN A 157 -29.79 -8.74 41.38
C GLN A 157 -29.46 -8.46 42.82
#